data_3c3f9ca0654e1f20261b640eeb8d9f7e
#
_entry.id   3c3f9ca0654e1f20261b640eeb8d9f7e
#
_cell.length_a   1.000
_cell.length_b   1.000
_cell.length_c   1.000
_cell.angle_alpha   90.00
_cell.angle_beta   90.00
_cell.angle_gamma   90.00
#
_symmetry.space_group_name_H-M   'P 1'
#
loop_
_entity.id
_entity.type
_entity.pdbx_description
1 polymer ?
#
loop_
_entity_poly.entity_id
_entity_poly.type
_entity_poly.pdbx_seq_one_letter_code
_entity_poly.pdbx_strand_id
1 'polypeptide(L)'
;MKRHPSLAPLSRQHHPALILSQLLKKNAPAYKGMPTDIEGKILYATQFYNTDLVPHFADEEKVFEKLNNISPMLDTAIKEIVEEHILLHKLFKGIPGQPDAVTYLDMLGHTLEKHIRKEDRELFPLIEQLVDEPTMISIEHLLNH
;
A
#
# COMPACT_ATOMS: atom_id res chain seq x y z
N MET A 1 -19.02 2.90 -4.23
CA MET A 1 -19.22 3.58 -2.94
C MET A 1 -18.08 4.57 -2.70
N LYS A 2 -18.41 5.76 -2.25
CA LYS A 2 -17.43 6.81 -2.04
C LYS A 2 -16.68 6.60 -0.72
N ARG A 3 -15.33 6.72 -0.76
CA ARG A 3 -14.50 6.59 0.45
C ARG A 3 -14.74 7.75 1.41
N HIS A 4 -14.77 7.45 2.72
CA HIS A 4 -14.89 8.48 3.75
C HIS A 4 -13.75 9.50 3.60
N PRO A 5 -14.03 10.81 3.77
CA PRO A 5 -12.99 11.84 3.60
C PRO A 5 -11.73 11.63 4.42
N SER A 6 -11.84 11.02 5.61
CA SER A 6 -10.69 10.76 6.47
C SER A 6 -9.72 9.74 5.85
N LEU A 7 -10.23 8.78 5.07
CA LEU A 7 -9.42 7.74 4.45
C LEU A 7 -9.11 8.03 2.97
N ALA A 8 -9.80 9.00 2.39
CA ALA A 8 -9.64 9.31 0.97
C ALA A 8 -8.17 9.64 0.57
N PRO A 9 -7.38 10.37 1.38
CA PRO A 9 -5.98 10.61 1.02
C PRO A 9 -5.17 9.33 0.87
N LEU A 10 -5.39 8.35 1.76
CA LEU A 10 -4.70 7.06 1.69
C LEU A 10 -5.14 6.27 0.46
N SER A 11 -6.44 6.24 0.16
CA SER A 11 -6.96 5.58 -1.03
C SER A 11 -6.42 6.20 -2.33
N ARG A 12 -6.29 7.52 -2.37
CA ARG A 12 -5.73 8.19 -3.55
C ARG A 12 -4.28 7.79 -3.79
N GLN A 13 -3.51 7.57 -2.72
CA GLN A 13 -2.12 7.11 -2.83
C GLN A 13 -2.02 5.68 -3.36
N HIS A 14 -3.09 4.90 -3.29
CA HIS A 14 -3.13 3.55 -3.85
C HIS A 14 -3.09 3.54 -5.37
N HIS A 15 -3.60 4.57 -6.03
CA HIS A 15 -3.64 4.61 -7.49
C HIS A 15 -2.24 4.51 -8.13
N PRO A 16 -1.26 5.38 -7.79
CA PRO A 16 0.08 5.23 -8.35
C PRO A 16 0.77 3.95 -7.90
N ALA A 17 0.47 3.44 -6.71
CA ALA A 17 1.02 2.17 -6.24
C ALA A 17 0.47 0.99 -7.05
N LEU A 18 -0.80 1.03 -7.46
CA LEU A 18 -1.36 0.01 -8.36
C LEU A 18 -0.71 0.07 -9.74
N ILE A 19 -0.41 1.27 -10.24
CA ILE A 19 0.32 1.41 -11.50
C ILE A 19 1.69 0.74 -11.38
N LEU A 20 2.41 0.99 -10.28
CA LEU A 20 3.68 0.32 -10.03
C LEU A 20 3.51 -1.20 -10.02
N SER A 21 2.49 -1.71 -9.33
CA SER A 21 2.26 -3.15 -9.25
C SER A 21 2.07 -3.78 -10.63
N GLN A 22 1.35 -3.10 -11.53
CA GLN A 22 1.17 -3.59 -12.91
C GLN A 22 2.48 -3.53 -13.69
N LEU A 23 3.25 -2.45 -13.53
CA LEU A 23 4.53 -2.27 -14.20
C LEU A 23 5.51 -3.39 -13.88
N LEU A 24 5.50 -3.89 -12.64
CA LEU A 24 6.44 -4.91 -12.19
C LEU A 24 6.11 -6.32 -12.68
N LYS A 25 4.92 -6.54 -13.20
CA LYS A 25 4.51 -7.85 -13.67
C LYS A 25 5.27 -8.24 -14.93
N LYS A 26 5.59 -9.53 -15.03
CA LYS A 26 6.42 -10.11 -16.10
C LYS A 26 5.89 -9.79 -17.50
N ASN A 27 4.58 -9.83 -17.69
CA ASN A 27 3.93 -9.61 -18.99
C ASN A 27 3.26 -8.23 -19.07
N ALA A 28 3.77 -7.25 -18.32
CA ALA A 28 3.21 -5.91 -18.33
C ALA A 28 3.34 -5.28 -19.71
N PRO A 29 2.27 -4.64 -20.23
CA PRO A 29 2.39 -3.88 -21.47
C PRO A 29 3.25 -2.63 -21.25
N ALA A 30 3.72 -2.03 -22.34
CA ALA A 30 4.45 -0.77 -22.23
C ALA A 30 3.48 0.34 -21.83
N TYR A 31 3.84 1.10 -20.79
CA TYR A 31 3.08 2.26 -20.33
C TYR A 31 3.83 3.53 -20.73
N LYS A 32 3.10 4.49 -21.29
CA LYS A 32 3.67 5.76 -21.74
C LYS A 32 4.39 6.46 -20.58
N GLY A 33 5.65 6.85 -20.81
CA GLY A 33 6.45 7.56 -19.82
C GLY A 33 7.04 6.68 -18.73
N MET A 34 6.83 5.35 -18.80
CA MET A 34 7.32 4.41 -17.80
C MET A 34 8.44 3.55 -18.36
N PRO A 35 9.35 3.03 -17.50
CA PRO A 35 10.43 2.16 -17.97
C PRO A 35 9.89 0.85 -18.52
N THR A 36 10.58 0.32 -19.52
CA THR A 36 10.21 -0.95 -20.17
C THR A 36 11.25 -2.03 -19.94
N ASP A 37 12.49 -1.65 -19.61
CA ASP A 37 13.56 -2.59 -19.32
C ASP A 37 13.66 -2.90 -17.83
N ILE A 38 14.27 -4.02 -17.51
CA ILE A 38 14.36 -4.51 -16.13
C ILE A 38 15.11 -3.54 -15.20
N GLU A 39 16.23 -2.96 -15.69
CA GLU A 39 17.02 -2.03 -14.88
C GLU A 39 16.23 -0.77 -14.57
N GLY A 40 15.51 -0.24 -15.55
CA GLY A 40 14.65 0.93 -15.35
C GLY A 40 13.51 0.64 -14.37
N LYS A 41 12.92 -0.55 -14.44
CA LYS A 41 11.87 -0.95 -13.51
C LYS A 41 12.40 -1.09 -12.08
N ILE A 42 13.61 -1.64 -11.92
CA ILE A 42 14.26 -1.75 -10.61
C ILE A 42 14.47 -0.35 -10.02
N LEU A 43 15.01 0.57 -10.81
CA LEU A 43 15.26 1.94 -10.36
C LEU A 43 13.95 2.62 -9.97
N TYR A 44 12.93 2.52 -10.83
CA TYR A 44 11.61 3.12 -10.57
C TYR A 44 10.99 2.57 -9.29
N ALA A 45 11.00 1.25 -9.14
CA ALA A 45 10.43 0.60 -7.94
C ALA A 45 11.15 1.04 -6.66
N THR A 46 12.48 1.11 -6.71
CA THR A 46 13.29 1.51 -5.56
C THR A 46 12.99 2.96 -5.17
N GLN A 47 12.93 3.87 -6.15
CA GLN A 47 12.62 5.28 -5.89
C GLN A 47 11.21 5.44 -5.37
N PHE A 48 10.22 4.78 -5.98
CA PHE A 48 8.83 4.84 -5.55
C PHE A 48 8.68 4.33 -4.12
N TYR A 49 9.34 3.23 -3.79
CA TYR A 49 9.31 2.70 -2.44
C TYR A 49 9.81 3.74 -1.43
N ASN A 50 10.96 4.34 -1.69
CA ASN A 50 11.57 5.29 -0.75
C ASN A 50 10.79 6.59 -0.63
N THR A 51 10.27 7.13 -1.74
CA THR A 51 9.63 8.44 -1.76
C THR A 51 8.14 8.39 -1.45
N ASP A 52 7.45 7.30 -1.82
CA ASP A 52 5.99 7.21 -1.76
C ASP A 52 5.49 6.13 -0.79
N LEU A 53 6.00 4.90 -0.89
CA LEU A 53 5.46 3.79 -0.10
C LEU A 53 5.87 3.85 1.36
N VAL A 54 7.12 4.18 1.67
CA VAL A 54 7.57 4.27 3.07
C VAL A 54 6.73 5.29 3.85
N PRO A 55 6.56 6.55 3.37
CA PRO A 55 5.68 7.48 4.07
C PRO A 55 4.22 7.06 4.07
N HIS A 56 3.72 6.44 3.00
CA HIS A 56 2.36 5.95 2.94
C HIS A 56 2.08 4.89 4.02
N PHE A 57 2.96 3.88 4.15
CA PHE A 57 2.82 2.86 5.19
C PHE A 57 2.91 3.48 6.58
N ALA A 58 3.80 4.45 6.78
CA ALA A 58 3.92 5.13 8.07
C ALA A 58 2.64 5.88 8.43
N ASP A 59 2.04 6.58 7.47
CA ASP A 59 0.77 7.29 7.69
C ASP A 59 -0.36 6.32 8.02
N GLU A 60 -0.44 5.20 7.30
CA GLU A 60 -1.44 4.17 7.60
C GLU A 60 -1.27 3.63 9.02
N GLU A 61 -0.05 3.37 9.45
CA GLU A 61 0.20 2.83 10.78
C GLU A 61 -0.13 3.81 11.89
N LYS A 62 0.04 5.11 11.65
CA LYS A 62 -0.43 6.15 12.59
C LYS A 62 -1.95 6.10 12.73
N VAL A 63 -2.66 5.93 11.62
CA VAL A 63 -4.11 5.78 11.63
C VAL A 63 -4.49 4.53 12.42
N PHE A 64 -3.82 3.42 12.17
CA PHE A 64 -4.13 2.15 12.83
C PHE A 64 -3.94 2.23 14.34
N GLU A 65 -2.96 3.00 14.83
CA GLU A 65 -2.79 3.22 16.27
C GLU A 65 -4.02 3.89 16.90
N LYS A 66 -4.65 4.83 16.18
CA LYS A 66 -5.87 5.50 16.64
C LYS A 66 -7.07 4.56 16.69
N LEU A 67 -7.02 3.45 15.96
CA LEU A 67 -8.13 2.50 15.84
C LEU A 67 -7.98 1.28 16.74
N ASN A 68 -6.94 1.26 17.58
CA ASN A 68 -6.66 0.14 18.46
C ASN A 68 -7.76 -0.04 19.52
N ASN A 69 -8.14 -1.28 19.76
CA ASN A 69 -9.11 -1.66 20.81
C ASN A 69 -10.56 -1.17 20.56
N ILE A 70 -10.92 -0.84 19.32
CA ILE A 70 -12.30 -0.52 18.98
C ILE A 70 -13.13 -1.80 18.80
N SER A 71 -12.57 -2.80 18.13
CA SER A 71 -13.24 -4.06 17.85
C SER A 71 -12.18 -5.16 17.66
N PRO A 72 -12.40 -6.36 18.24
CA PRO A 72 -11.49 -7.49 17.98
C PRO A 72 -11.35 -7.83 16.50
N MET A 73 -12.42 -7.72 15.73
CA MET A 73 -12.39 -7.99 14.28
C MET A 73 -11.50 -6.98 13.57
N LEU A 74 -11.61 -5.70 13.92
CA LEU A 74 -10.79 -4.64 13.34
C LEU A 74 -9.33 -4.80 13.74
N ASP A 75 -9.06 -5.11 15.01
CA ASP A 75 -7.69 -5.33 15.49
C ASP A 75 -7.00 -6.46 14.72
N THR A 76 -7.72 -7.56 14.45
CA THR A 76 -7.19 -8.68 13.68
C THR A 76 -6.89 -8.27 12.25
N ALA A 77 -7.80 -7.55 11.60
CA ALA A 77 -7.61 -7.09 10.22
C ALA A 77 -6.43 -6.13 10.11
N ILE A 78 -6.28 -5.21 11.06
CA ILE A 78 -5.17 -4.27 11.09
C ILE A 78 -3.84 -5.01 11.29
N LYS A 79 -3.81 -5.99 12.20
CA LYS A 79 -2.60 -6.79 12.44
C LYS A 79 -2.13 -7.48 11.16
N GLU A 80 -3.04 -8.05 10.40
CA GLU A 80 -2.71 -8.70 9.12
C GLU A 80 -2.10 -7.70 8.13
N ILE A 81 -2.66 -6.51 8.05
CA ILE A 81 -2.15 -5.47 7.14
C ILE A 81 -0.76 -4.99 7.57
N VAL A 82 -0.54 -4.80 8.86
CA VAL A 82 0.78 -4.40 9.37
C VAL A 82 1.82 -5.48 9.08
N GLU A 83 1.46 -6.75 9.23
CA GLU A 83 2.35 -7.85 8.86
C GLU A 83 2.68 -7.83 7.37
N GLU A 84 1.71 -7.47 6.52
CA GLU A 84 1.94 -7.30 5.09
C GLU A 84 2.88 -6.13 4.80
N HIS A 85 2.78 -5.03 5.56
CA HIS A 85 3.73 -3.91 5.44
C HIS A 85 5.16 -4.39 5.72
N ILE A 86 5.35 -5.18 6.78
CA ILE A 86 6.67 -5.72 7.13
C ILE A 86 7.22 -6.57 5.97
N LEU A 87 6.39 -7.43 5.40
CA LEU A 87 6.78 -8.24 4.24
C LEU A 87 7.14 -7.38 3.04
N LEU A 88 6.33 -6.37 2.73
CA LEU A 88 6.58 -5.49 1.59
C LEU A 88 7.87 -4.70 1.76
N HIS A 89 8.14 -4.17 2.96
CA HIS A 89 9.42 -3.51 3.25
C HIS A 89 10.59 -4.44 2.94
N LYS A 90 10.50 -5.68 3.41
CA LYS A 90 11.54 -6.67 3.18
C LYS A 90 11.73 -6.97 1.70
N LEU A 91 10.62 -7.13 0.96
CA LEU A 91 10.67 -7.44 -0.46
C LEU A 91 11.25 -6.30 -1.30
N PHE A 92 10.86 -5.05 -1.02
CA PHE A 92 11.43 -3.91 -1.73
C PHE A 92 12.92 -3.75 -1.44
N LYS A 93 13.32 -3.90 -0.18
CA LYS A 93 14.73 -3.83 0.22
C LYS A 93 15.55 -4.98 -0.38
N GLY A 94 14.91 -6.08 -0.69
CA GLY A 94 15.57 -7.25 -1.27
C GLY A 94 15.73 -7.19 -2.78
N ILE A 95 15.28 -6.14 -3.45
CA ILE A 95 15.41 -6.02 -4.92
C ILE A 95 16.87 -6.12 -5.38
N PRO A 96 17.83 -5.38 -4.79
CA PRO A 96 19.24 -5.49 -5.21
C PRO A 96 19.78 -6.90 -5.01
N GLY A 97 20.54 -7.37 -5.98
CA GLY A 97 21.21 -8.66 -5.87
C GLY A 97 20.35 -9.88 -6.16
N GLN A 98 19.13 -9.71 -6.65
CA GLN A 98 18.31 -10.85 -7.03
C GLN A 98 18.84 -11.47 -8.34
N PRO A 99 19.15 -12.80 -8.34
CA PRO A 99 19.68 -13.45 -9.53
C PRO A 99 18.67 -13.49 -10.69
N ASP A 100 17.37 -13.58 -10.37
CA ASP A 100 16.29 -13.53 -11.37
C ASP A 100 15.37 -12.36 -11.04
N ALA A 101 15.81 -11.18 -11.44
CA ALA A 101 15.07 -9.94 -11.14
C ALA A 101 13.69 -9.91 -11.79
N VAL A 102 13.54 -10.48 -13.00
CA VAL A 102 12.26 -10.50 -13.71
C VAL A 102 11.21 -11.25 -12.89
N THR A 103 11.52 -12.45 -12.43
CA THR A 103 10.63 -13.27 -11.61
C THR A 103 10.37 -12.62 -10.25
N TYR A 104 11.41 -12.03 -9.65
CA TYR A 104 11.27 -11.36 -8.36
C TYR A 104 10.34 -10.16 -8.44
N LEU A 105 10.50 -9.30 -9.43
CA LEU A 105 9.63 -8.13 -9.61
C LEU A 105 8.20 -8.54 -9.94
N ASP A 106 8.01 -9.61 -10.70
CA ASP A 106 6.67 -10.14 -10.98
C ASP A 106 5.96 -10.54 -9.68
N MET A 107 6.65 -11.29 -8.84
CA MET A 107 6.12 -11.69 -7.52
C MET A 107 5.82 -10.46 -6.67
N LEU A 108 6.72 -9.49 -6.63
CA LEU A 108 6.53 -8.27 -5.86
C LEU A 108 5.33 -7.47 -6.35
N GLY A 109 5.17 -7.36 -7.68
CA GLY A 109 4.01 -6.67 -8.27
C GLY A 109 2.69 -7.31 -7.87
N HIS A 110 2.59 -8.64 -7.93
CA HIS A 110 1.40 -9.36 -7.51
C HIS A 110 1.14 -9.21 -6.01
N THR A 111 2.18 -9.25 -5.19
CA THR A 111 2.07 -9.10 -3.74
C THR A 111 1.57 -7.71 -3.37
N LEU A 112 2.13 -6.67 -3.99
CA LEU A 112 1.71 -5.29 -3.76
C LEU A 112 0.26 -5.06 -4.18
N GLU A 113 -0.12 -5.55 -5.35
CA GLU A 113 -1.49 -5.42 -5.84
C GLU A 113 -2.48 -6.07 -4.88
N LYS A 114 -2.21 -7.29 -4.44
CA LYS A 114 -3.08 -8.02 -3.52
C LYS A 114 -3.25 -7.25 -2.20
N HIS A 115 -2.15 -6.71 -1.68
CA HIS A 115 -2.17 -5.92 -0.45
C HIS A 115 -3.04 -4.67 -0.58
N ILE A 116 -2.86 -3.90 -1.65
CA ILE A 116 -3.62 -2.66 -1.87
C ILE A 116 -5.10 -2.96 -2.02
N ARG A 117 -5.44 -3.97 -2.81
CA ARG A 117 -6.85 -4.34 -3.02
C ARG A 117 -7.50 -4.84 -1.73
N LYS A 118 -6.75 -5.54 -0.89
CA LYS A 118 -7.25 -5.98 0.42
C LYS A 118 -7.57 -4.79 1.31
N GLU A 119 -6.72 -3.76 1.33
CA GLU A 119 -7.01 -2.55 2.09
C GLU A 119 -8.26 -1.83 1.56
N ASP A 120 -8.35 -1.64 0.25
CA ASP A 120 -9.45 -0.89 -0.35
C ASP A 120 -10.79 -1.64 -0.28
N ARG A 121 -10.77 -2.96 -0.38
CA ARG A 121 -11.99 -3.76 -0.47
C ARG A 121 -12.44 -4.37 0.85
N GLU A 122 -11.54 -4.52 1.81
CA GLU A 122 -11.83 -5.19 3.08
C GLU A 122 -11.55 -4.31 4.29
N LEU A 123 -10.33 -3.77 4.43
CA LEU A 123 -9.98 -3.03 5.63
C LEU A 123 -10.66 -1.67 5.72
N PHE A 124 -10.55 -0.85 4.68
CA PHE A 124 -11.15 0.49 4.72
C PHE A 124 -12.67 0.43 4.86
N PRO A 125 -13.40 -0.44 4.15
CA PRO A 125 -14.82 -0.60 4.40
C PRO A 125 -15.15 -1.03 5.83
N LEU A 126 -14.33 -1.90 6.42
CA LEU A 126 -14.51 -2.34 7.80
C LEU A 126 -14.32 -1.19 8.78
N ILE A 127 -13.30 -0.36 8.56
CA ILE A 127 -13.09 0.87 9.35
C ILE A 127 -14.31 1.77 9.25
N GLU A 128 -14.80 2.01 8.04
CA GLU A 128 -15.96 2.87 7.81
C GLU A 128 -17.22 2.35 8.52
N GLN A 129 -17.33 1.03 8.63
CA GLN A 129 -18.47 0.39 9.28
C GLN A 129 -18.41 0.45 10.81
N LEU A 130 -17.22 0.27 11.38
CA LEU A 130 -17.06 0.05 12.82
C LEU A 130 -16.62 1.29 13.61
N VAL A 131 -16.02 2.28 12.95
CA VAL A 131 -15.43 3.44 13.61
C VAL A 131 -16.42 4.60 13.61
N ASP A 132 -16.58 5.27 14.77
CA ASP A 132 -17.51 6.37 14.89
C ASP A 132 -16.99 7.66 14.21
N GLU A 133 -17.88 8.58 13.94
CA GLU A 133 -17.55 9.81 13.20
C GLU A 133 -16.52 10.69 13.93
N PRO A 134 -16.60 10.90 15.25
CA PRO A 134 -15.56 11.68 15.93
C PRO A 134 -14.15 11.10 15.76
N THR A 135 -14.02 9.77 15.82
CA THR A 135 -12.74 9.11 15.61
C THR A 135 -12.28 9.27 14.15
N MET A 136 -13.19 9.15 13.18
CA MET A 136 -12.87 9.36 11.77
C MET A 136 -12.37 10.78 11.52
N ILE A 137 -13.00 11.79 12.16
CA ILE A 137 -12.56 13.18 12.06
C ILE A 137 -11.14 13.34 12.65
N SER A 138 -10.83 12.67 13.76
CA SER A 138 -9.49 12.74 14.34
C SER A 138 -8.43 12.15 13.40
N ILE A 139 -8.78 11.12 12.62
CA ILE A 139 -7.91 10.55 11.58
C ILE A 139 -7.65 11.57 10.48
N GLU A 140 -8.70 12.26 10.04
CA GLU A 140 -8.57 13.31 9.02
C GLU A 140 -7.58 14.39 9.46
N HIS A 141 -7.66 14.84 10.71
CA HIS A 141 -6.74 15.82 11.26
C HIS A 141 -5.31 15.27 11.34
N LEU A 142 -5.16 13.99 11.68
CA LEU A 142 -3.86 13.34 11.77
C LEU A 142 -3.14 13.31 10.42
N LEU A 143 -3.88 13.09 9.33
CA LEU A 143 -3.33 12.99 7.97
C LEU A 143 -3.15 14.37 7.31
N ASN A 144 -3.76 15.39 7.85
CA ASN A 144 -3.73 16.76 7.32
C ASN A 144 -2.63 17.57 8.04
N HIS A 145 -1.39 17.36 7.63
CA HIS A 145 -0.26 18.11 8.21
C HIS A 145 0.52 18.91 7.17
#